data_c704bca338427cd3a662f31dcd48fc56
#
_entry.id   c704bca338427cd3a662f31dcd48fc56
#
_cell.length_a   1.000
_cell.length_b   1.000
_cell.length_c   1.000
_cell.angle_alpha   90.00
_cell.angle_beta   90.00
_cell.angle_gamma   90.00
#
_symmetry.space_group_name_H-M   'P 1'
#
loop_
_entity.id
_entity.type
_entity.pdbx_description
1 polymer ?
#
loop_
_entity_poly.entity_id
_entity_poly.type
_entity_poly.pdbx_seq_one_letter_code
_entity_poly.pdbx_strand_id
1 'polypeptide(L)'
;ALQADIPDSTIVECNVLYGSLRQNTVGHRKVLEINGWTFCPVDIMDADGDVNLPIKGGKHLKEVAVGKHIENYDSMVVYTHFKGHAMGGFGGSLKNIAIGCASGKVGKAQLHGSNWETGKKFLERMVEGGKAITDHFGKHITYINVLKNISVDCDCDAHGAKPTCPDLGILASTDILAIDQASIDMVYALPDKDKHD
;
A
#
# COMPACT_ATOMS: atom_id res chain seq x y z
N ALA A 1 -2.20 -18.70 9.50
CA ALA A 1 -3.19 -18.40 10.52
C ALA A 1 -4.46 -17.85 9.85
N LEU A 2 -4.45 -16.66 9.24
CA LEU A 2 -5.66 -16.04 8.67
C LEU A 2 -6.42 -16.96 7.70
N GLN A 3 -5.72 -17.64 6.80
CA GLN A 3 -6.32 -18.53 5.81
C GLN A 3 -6.92 -19.82 6.41
N ALA A 4 -6.49 -20.23 7.59
CA ALA A 4 -7.12 -21.35 8.29
C ALA A 4 -8.49 -20.97 8.87
N ASP A 5 -8.65 -19.71 9.25
CA ASP A 5 -9.88 -19.17 9.83
C ASP A 5 -10.81 -18.55 8.76
N ILE A 6 -10.22 -18.08 7.65
CA ILE A 6 -10.91 -17.47 6.51
C ILE A 6 -10.41 -18.15 5.22
N PRO A 7 -10.97 -19.33 4.85
CA PRO A 7 -10.47 -20.15 3.74
C PRO A 7 -10.48 -19.43 2.38
N ASP A 8 -11.42 -18.53 2.16
CA ASP A 8 -11.59 -17.78 0.91
C ASP A 8 -10.69 -16.53 0.83
N SER A 9 -9.74 -16.39 1.76
CA SER A 9 -8.80 -15.27 1.74
C SER A 9 -7.75 -15.40 0.64
N THR A 10 -7.46 -14.29 -0.03
CA THR A 10 -6.47 -14.19 -1.10
C THR A 10 -5.58 -12.97 -0.86
N ILE A 11 -4.28 -13.10 -1.05
CA ILE A 11 -3.38 -11.93 -1.08
C ILE A 11 -3.55 -11.24 -2.43
N VAL A 12 -3.72 -9.93 -2.40
CA VAL A 12 -3.92 -9.13 -3.61
C VAL A 12 -2.76 -8.15 -3.84
N GLU A 13 -2.39 -7.99 -5.09
CA GLU A 13 -1.34 -7.09 -5.56
C GLU A 13 -1.72 -6.50 -6.91
N CYS A 14 -1.06 -5.39 -7.32
CA CYS A 14 -1.07 -4.91 -8.71
C CYS A 14 0.36 -4.80 -9.24
N ASN A 15 0.50 -4.89 -10.56
CA ASN A 15 1.77 -4.67 -11.24
C ASN A 15 2.35 -3.28 -10.89
N VAL A 16 3.67 -3.10 -11.04
CA VAL A 16 4.34 -1.83 -10.77
C VAL A 16 4.54 -0.99 -12.02
N LEU A 17 4.69 0.32 -11.86
CA LEU A 17 4.86 1.26 -12.97
C LEU A 17 6.31 1.31 -13.47
N TYR A 18 7.28 1.14 -12.57
CA TYR A 18 8.70 1.23 -12.90
C TYR A 18 9.23 -0.08 -13.51
N GLY A 19 10.36 0.03 -14.24
CA GLY A 19 11.00 -1.12 -14.91
C GLY A 19 11.50 -2.17 -13.90
N SER A 20 10.80 -3.29 -13.82
CA SER A 20 11.18 -4.45 -13.01
C SER A 20 10.44 -5.70 -13.50
N LEU A 21 10.80 -6.87 -12.99
CA LEU A 21 10.05 -8.11 -13.27
C LEU A 21 8.56 -7.99 -12.89
N ARG A 22 8.21 -7.18 -11.87
CA ARG A 22 6.83 -6.96 -11.45
C ARG A 22 6.03 -6.01 -12.35
N GLN A 23 6.60 -5.54 -13.46
CA GLN A 23 5.91 -4.65 -14.40
C GLN A 23 4.82 -5.37 -15.23
N ASN A 24 4.81 -6.68 -15.22
CA ASN A 24 3.79 -7.51 -15.87
C ASN A 24 3.47 -8.74 -15.00
N THR A 25 2.29 -9.30 -15.19
CA THR A 25 1.75 -10.39 -14.38
C THR A 25 2.63 -11.63 -14.35
N VAL A 26 3.23 -12.02 -15.48
CA VAL A 26 4.09 -13.22 -15.55
C VAL A 26 5.35 -13.04 -14.70
N GLY A 27 6.04 -11.94 -14.89
CA GLY A 27 7.24 -11.61 -14.10
C GLY A 27 6.90 -11.39 -12.62
N HIS A 28 5.76 -10.75 -12.33
CA HIS A 28 5.30 -10.53 -10.96
C HIS A 28 5.06 -11.85 -10.21
N ARG A 29 4.36 -12.80 -10.80
CA ARG A 29 4.16 -14.14 -10.23
C ARG A 29 5.48 -14.83 -9.94
N LYS A 30 6.47 -14.72 -10.84
CA LYS A 30 7.80 -15.28 -10.61
C LYS A 30 8.51 -14.64 -9.40
N VAL A 31 8.37 -13.34 -9.20
CA VAL A 31 8.92 -12.65 -8.02
C VAL A 31 8.25 -13.15 -6.74
N LEU A 32 6.95 -13.36 -6.75
CA LEU A 32 6.22 -13.93 -5.61
C LEU A 32 6.73 -15.32 -5.25
N GLU A 33 6.93 -16.18 -6.24
CA GLU A 33 7.51 -17.52 -6.04
C GLU A 33 8.92 -17.45 -5.43
N ILE A 34 9.80 -16.62 -5.97
CA ILE A 34 11.18 -16.43 -5.47
C ILE A 34 11.18 -15.96 -4.00
N ASN A 35 10.23 -15.12 -3.62
CA ASN A 35 10.12 -14.59 -2.26
C ASN A 35 9.24 -15.46 -1.32
N GLY A 36 8.82 -16.64 -1.76
CA GLY A 36 8.09 -17.58 -0.92
C GLY A 36 6.61 -17.27 -0.70
N TRP A 37 6.02 -16.37 -1.51
CA TRP A 37 4.59 -16.05 -1.46
C TRP A 37 3.75 -17.13 -2.16
N THR A 38 3.93 -18.37 -1.73
CA THR A 38 3.25 -19.56 -2.30
C THR A 38 2.40 -20.30 -1.28
N PHE A 39 2.32 -19.78 -0.06
CA PHE A 39 1.62 -20.39 1.06
C PHE A 39 0.08 -20.12 1.05
N CYS A 40 -0.40 -19.26 0.19
CA CYS A 40 -1.81 -18.95 0.01
C CYS A 40 -2.05 -18.48 -1.43
N PRO A 41 -3.30 -18.41 -1.90
CA PRO A 41 -3.63 -17.81 -3.19
C PRO A 41 -3.16 -16.36 -3.28
N VAL A 42 -2.61 -15.99 -4.44
CA VAL A 42 -2.22 -14.60 -4.75
C VAL A 42 -2.87 -14.20 -6.07
N ASP A 43 -3.53 -13.05 -6.07
CA ASP A 43 -4.14 -12.44 -7.24
C ASP A 43 -3.42 -11.13 -7.61
N ILE A 44 -3.01 -11.03 -8.86
CA ILE A 44 -2.53 -9.78 -9.45
C ILE A 44 -3.75 -9.10 -10.06
N MET A 45 -4.36 -8.19 -9.30
CA MET A 45 -5.69 -7.64 -9.58
C MET A 45 -5.80 -6.94 -10.94
N ASP A 46 -4.71 -6.43 -11.49
CA ASP A 46 -4.66 -5.79 -12.81
C ASP A 46 -4.19 -6.71 -13.94
N ALA A 47 -4.21 -8.05 -13.73
CA ALA A 47 -3.83 -9.03 -14.75
C ALA A 47 -4.72 -8.94 -16.00
N ASP A 48 -6.02 -8.70 -15.82
CA ASP A 48 -7.02 -8.64 -16.87
C ASP A 48 -7.55 -7.20 -17.13
N GLY A 49 -6.76 -6.19 -16.70
CA GLY A 49 -7.10 -4.79 -16.90
C GLY A 49 -7.41 -4.05 -15.61
N ASP A 50 -8.06 -2.90 -15.76
CA ASP A 50 -8.41 -2.03 -14.64
C ASP A 50 -9.88 -1.60 -14.68
N VAL A 51 -10.37 -1.07 -13.57
CA VAL A 51 -11.66 -0.43 -13.38
C VAL A 51 -11.47 0.91 -12.68
N ASN A 52 -12.30 1.89 -13.02
CA ASN A 52 -12.20 3.22 -12.42
C ASN A 52 -13.06 3.32 -11.16
N LEU A 53 -12.46 3.63 -10.03
CA LEU A 53 -13.18 3.99 -8.81
C LEU A 53 -13.36 5.51 -8.72
N PRO A 54 -14.58 6.02 -8.46
CA PRO A 54 -14.84 7.45 -8.38
C PRO A 54 -14.23 8.05 -7.12
N ILE A 55 -13.74 9.30 -7.22
CA ILE A 55 -13.21 10.07 -6.11
C ILE A 55 -14.14 11.25 -5.81
N LYS A 56 -14.95 11.11 -4.76
CA LYS A 56 -15.86 12.17 -4.34
C LYS A 56 -15.10 13.31 -3.68
N GLY A 57 -15.19 14.51 -4.25
CA GLY A 57 -14.53 15.71 -3.72
C GLY A 57 -13.02 15.78 -3.99
N GLY A 58 -12.51 14.99 -4.93
CA GLY A 58 -11.12 15.02 -5.33
C GLY A 58 -10.72 16.38 -5.91
N LYS A 59 -9.56 16.87 -5.50
CA LYS A 59 -8.96 18.13 -5.97
C LYS A 59 -8.20 17.94 -7.28
N HIS A 60 -7.54 16.79 -7.43
CA HIS A 60 -6.66 16.48 -8.56
C HIS A 60 -7.23 15.39 -9.46
N LEU A 61 -7.92 14.42 -8.88
CA LEU A 61 -8.45 13.27 -9.58
C LEU A 61 -9.97 13.19 -9.39
N LYS A 62 -10.67 12.79 -10.43
CA LYS A 62 -12.10 12.47 -10.37
C LYS A 62 -12.34 10.98 -10.14
N GLU A 63 -11.37 10.17 -10.54
CA GLU A 63 -11.37 8.73 -10.44
C GLU A 63 -9.92 8.21 -10.45
N VAL A 64 -9.74 6.99 -9.97
CA VAL A 64 -8.46 6.28 -10.04
C VAL A 64 -8.68 4.89 -10.64
N ALA A 65 -7.83 4.50 -11.59
CA ALA A 65 -7.82 3.16 -12.14
C ALA A 65 -7.17 2.19 -11.14
N VAL A 66 -7.90 1.19 -10.73
CA VAL A 66 -7.44 0.11 -9.84
C VAL A 66 -7.46 -1.22 -10.57
N GLY A 67 -6.78 -2.24 -10.05
CA GLY A 67 -6.84 -3.57 -10.65
C GLY A 67 -8.29 -4.05 -10.73
N LYS A 68 -8.72 -4.53 -11.91
CA LYS A 68 -10.10 -4.91 -12.18
C LYS A 68 -10.65 -5.94 -11.20
N HIS A 69 -9.80 -6.85 -10.74
CA HIS A 69 -10.23 -7.90 -9.82
C HIS A 69 -10.61 -7.39 -8.42
N ILE A 70 -10.44 -6.10 -8.11
CA ILE A 70 -10.93 -5.53 -6.85
C ILE A 70 -12.44 -5.76 -6.68
N GLU A 71 -13.18 -5.87 -7.78
CA GLU A 71 -14.62 -6.14 -7.79
C GLU A 71 -14.99 -7.57 -7.33
N ASN A 72 -14.01 -8.47 -7.20
CA ASN A 72 -14.22 -9.85 -6.76
C ASN A 72 -14.18 -10.00 -5.23
N TYR A 73 -13.90 -8.94 -4.51
CA TYR A 73 -13.66 -8.97 -3.05
C TYR A 73 -14.70 -8.15 -2.30
N ASP A 74 -15.35 -8.76 -1.33
CA ASP A 74 -16.37 -8.11 -0.47
C ASP A 74 -15.74 -7.34 0.70
N SER A 75 -14.51 -7.71 1.09
CA SER A 75 -13.82 -7.09 2.22
C SER A 75 -12.31 -7.13 2.03
N MET A 76 -11.61 -6.24 2.74
CA MET A 76 -10.14 -6.14 2.68
C MET A 76 -9.52 -6.01 4.07
N VAL A 77 -8.47 -6.79 4.33
CA VAL A 77 -7.54 -6.55 5.43
C VAL A 77 -6.27 -5.95 4.85
N VAL A 78 -5.95 -4.74 5.27
CA VAL A 78 -4.73 -4.03 4.88
C VAL A 78 -3.65 -4.32 5.90
N TYR A 79 -2.68 -5.18 5.53
CA TYR A 79 -1.56 -5.55 6.37
C TYR A 79 -0.31 -4.80 5.93
N THR A 80 0.16 -3.88 6.75
CA THR A 80 1.20 -2.91 6.39
C THR A 80 2.41 -3.03 7.29
N HIS A 81 3.59 -3.22 6.70
CA HIS A 81 4.84 -2.91 7.36
C HIS A 81 5.02 -1.38 7.38
N PHE A 82 4.97 -0.78 8.57
CA PHE A 82 5.15 0.67 8.72
C PHE A 82 6.63 1.03 8.66
N LYS A 83 7.00 2.00 7.84
CA LYS A 83 8.40 2.42 7.60
C LYS A 83 8.48 3.82 7.01
N GLY A 84 9.69 4.36 6.90
CA GLY A 84 9.96 5.57 6.14
C GLY A 84 9.70 5.40 4.64
N HIS A 85 9.66 6.51 3.92
CA HIS A 85 9.50 6.51 2.46
C HIS A 85 9.95 7.83 1.85
N ALA A 86 10.88 7.79 0.91
CA ALA A 86 11.50 8.99 0.31
C ALA A 86 10.49 9.98 -0.30
N MET A 87 9.45 9.51 -0.99
CA MET A 87 8.44 10.38 -1.62
C MET A 87 7.23 10.66 -0.74
N GLY A 88 6.91 9.75 0.18
CA GLY A 88 5.70 9.80 0.99
C GLY A 88 5.92 10.27 2.42
N GLY A 89 7.17 10.46 2.84
CA GLY A 89 7.54 10.66 4.23
C GLY A 89 7.51 9.34 5.01
N PHE A 90 6.41 8.63 4.97
CA PHE A 90 6.24 7.30 5.55
C PHE A 90 5.38 6.40 4.65
N GLY A 91 5.45 5.10 4.90
CA GLY A 91 4.62 4.08 4.27
C GLY A 91 3.73 3.41 5.31
N GLY A 92 2.52 3.95 5.49
CA GLY A 92 1.44 3.38 6.31
C GLY A 92 0.35 2.73 5.48
N SER A 93 -0.79 2.45 6.10
CA SER A 93 -1.95 1.82 5.46
C SER A 93 -2.48 2.62 4.27
N LEU A 94 -2.53 3.96 4.38
CA LEU A 94 -3.00 4.81 3.29
C LEU A 94 -2.13 4.66 2.03
N LYS A 95 -0.81 4.75 2.19
CA LYS A 95 0.12 4.57 1.07
C LYS A 95 0.05 3.15 0.52
N ASN A 96 -0.10 2.15 1.39
CA ASN A 96 -0.18 0.75 0.99
C ASN A 96 -1.34 0.52 0.01
N ILE A 97 -2.57 0.89 0.38
CA ILE A 97 -3.73 0.68 -0.51
C ILE A 97 -3.70 1.60 -1.73
N ALA A 98 -3.33 2.87 -1.57
CA ALA A 98 -3.31 3.82 -2.69
C ALA A 98 -2.40 3.35 -3.83
N ILE A 99 -1.18 2.92 -3.50
CA ILE A 99 -0.23 2.42 -4.50
C ILE A 99 -0.47 0.94 -4.83
N GLY A 100 -0.80 0.13 -3.82
CA GLY A 100 -0.97 -1.32 -3.99
C GLY A 100 -2.16 -1.69 -4.86
N CYS A 101 -3.30 -1.01 -4.72
CA CYS A 101 -4.51 -1.30 -5.50
C CYS A 101 -4.58 -0.56 -6.84
N ALA A 102 -3.86 0.57 -7.00
CA ALA A 102 -3.79 1.27 -8.28
C ALA A 102 -3.18 0.37 -9.36
N SER A 103 -3.80 0.30 -10.55
CA SER A 103 -3.29 -0.50 -11.66
C SER A 103 -1.89 -0.04 -12.10
N GLY A 104 -1.05 -0.97 -12.53
CA GLY A 104 0.37 -0.71 -12.79
C GLY A 104 0.63 0.39 -13.81
N LYS A 105 -0.09 0.37 -14.93
CA LYS A 105 0.14 1.31 -16.03
C LYS A 105 -0.68 2.59 -15.92
N VAL A 106 -1.95 2.49 -15.55
CA VAL A 106 -2.88 3.62 -15.56
C VAL A 106 -3.00 4.27 -14.19
N GLY A 107 -3.42 3.50 -13.18
CA GLY A 107 -3.67 4.05 -11.85
C GLY A 107 -2.43 4.63 -11.18
N LYS A 108 -1.33 3.91 -11.18
CA LYS A 108 -0.07 4.42 -10.63
C LYS A 108 0.44 5.67 -11.38
N ALA A 109 0.24 5.72 -12.72
CA ALA A 109 0.56 6.92 -13.49
C ALA A 109 -0.34 8.12 -13.14
N GLN A 110 -1.63 7.89 -12.86
CA GLN A 110 -2.52 8.94 -12.36
C GLN A 110 -2.03 9.52 -11.03
N LEU A 111 -1.59 8.66 -10.10
CA LEU A 111 -1.08 9.08 -8.79
C LEU A 111 0.24 9.84 -8.91
N HIS A 112 1.19 9.33 -9.70
CA HIS A 112 2.49 9.99 -9.91
C HIS A 112 2.41 11.21 -10.82
N GLY A 113 1.36 11.34 -11.65
CA GLY A 113 1.25 12.41 -12.64
C GLY A 113 2.21 12.24 -13.81
N SER A 114 2.01 13.09 -14.85
CA SER A 114 2.71 12.97 -16.14
C SER A 114 4.23 13.13 -16.07
N ASN A 115 4.74 13.83 -15.06
CA ASN A 115 6.16 14.15 -14.89
C ASN A 115 6.77 13.51 -13.64
N TRP A 116 6.22 12.40 -13.15
CA TRP A 116 6.69 11.77 -11.92
C TRP A 116 6.74 12.78 -10.76
N GLU A 117 5.61 13.43 -10.52
CA GLU A 117 5.50 14.51 -9.54
C GLU A 117 5.82 14.03 -8.12
N THR A 118 6.44 14.90 -7.34
CA THR A 118 6.80 14.67 -5.94
C THR A 118 6.16 15.73 -5.04
N GLY A 119 6.39 15.62 -3.74
CA GLY A 119 5.92 16.60 -2.76
C GLY A 119 4.40 16.64 -2.62
N LYS A 120 3.86 17.80 -2.25
CA LYS A 120 2.47 17.96 -1.83
C LYS A 120 1.45 17.44 -2.84
N LYS A 121 1.65 17.66 -4.13
CA LYS A 121 0.68 17.28 -5.16
C LYS A 121 0.61 15.75 -5.33
N PHE A 122 1.75 15.07 -5.25
CA PHE A 122 1.80 13.60 -5.21
C PHE A 122 1.08 13.06 -3.96
N LEU A 123 1.36 13.65 -2.79
CA LEU A 123 0.72 13.24 -1.53
C LEU A 123 -0.80 13.42 -1.57
N GLU A 124 -1.29 14.56 -2.08
CA GLU A 124 -2.72 14.81 -2.25
C GLU A 124 -3.38 13.79 -3.19
N ARG A 125 -2.76 13.45 -4.33
CA ARG A 125 -3.27 12.39 -5.23
C ARG A 125 -3.25 11.01 -4.59
N MET A 126 -2.21 10.70 -3.82
CA MET A 126 -2.13 9.43 -3.07
C MET A 126 -3.27 9.31 -2.06
N VAL A 127 -3.58 10.39 -1.34
CA VAL A 127 -4.73 10.45 -0.42
C VAL A 127 -6.05 10.24 -1.18
N GLU A 128 -6.21 10.89 -2.32
CA GLU A 128 -7.39 10.74 -3.17
C GLU A 128 -7.56 9.30 -3.67
N GLY A 129 -6.48 8.66 -4.12
CA GLY A 129 -6.48 7.25 -4.51
C GLY A 129 -6.84 6.32 -3.36
N GLY A 130 -6.23 6.51 -2.19
CA GLY A 130 -6.55 5.75 -0.99
C GLY A 130 -8.02 5.91 -0.56
N LYS A 131 -8.54 7.16 -0.65
CA LYS A 131 -9.95 7.45 -0.37
C LYS A 131 -10.89 6.66 -1.29
N ALA A 132 -10.60 6.57 -2.59
CA ALA A 132 -11.44 5.81 -3.51
C ALA A 132 -11.59 4.34 -3.10
N ILE A 133 -10.49 3.72 -2.66
CA ILE A 133 -10.47 2.32 -2.21
C ILE A 133 -11.21 2.18 -0.88
N THR A 134 -10.98 3.09 0.05
CA THR A 134 -11.71 3.12 1.33
C THR A 134 -13.21 3.29 1.11
N ASP A 135 -13.60 4.20 0.22
CA ASP A 135 -15.03 4.42 -0.12
C ASP A 135 -15.65 3.18 -0.80
N HIS A 136 -14.87 2.43 -1.61
CA HIS A 136 -15.32 1.21 -2.29
C HIS A 136 -15.69 0.10 -1.28
N PHE A 137 -14.82 -0.18 -0.32
CA PHE A 137 -15.06 -1.21 0.69
C PHE A 137 -15.97 -0.73 1.84
N GLY A 138 -16.05 0.59 2.07
CA GLY A 138 -16.86 1.18 3.14
C GLY A 138 -16.46 0.65 4.53
N LYS A 139 -17.40 -0.03 5.21
CA LYS A 139 -17.15 -0.63 6.53
C LYS A 139 -16.45 -2.00 6.49
N HIS A 140 -16.22 -2.53 5.32
CA HIS A 140 -15.64 -3.87 5.11
C HIS A 140 -14.12 -3.83 4.86
N ILE A 141 -13.44 -2.83 5.43
CA ILE A 141 -11.99 -2.71 5.38
C ILE A 141 -11.41 -2.51 6.77
N THR A 142 -10.34 -3.23 7.07
CA THR A 142 -9.63 -3.16 8.36
C THR A 142 -8.14 -3.00 8.10
N TYR A 143 -7.48 -2.22 8.93
CA TYR A 143 -6.09 -1.85 8.79
C TYR A 143 -5.25 -2.40 9.94
N ILE A 144 -4.08 -2.92 9.62
CA ILE A 144 -3.07 -3.41 10.57
C ILE A 144 -1.73 -2.81 10.19
N ASN A 145 -1.14 -2.00 11.07
CA ASN A 145 0.23 -1.49 10.91
C ASN A 145 1.17 -2.24 11.85
N VAL A 146 2.20 -2.86 11.26
CA VAL A 146 3.27 -3.55 11.98
C VAL A 146 4.47 -2.61 12.09
N LEU A 147 4.71 -2.12 13.30
CA LEU A 147 5.81 -1.21 13.63
C LEU A 147 6.98 -2.02 14.19
N LYS A 148 7.53 -2.86 13.34
CA LYS A 148 8.65 -3.76 13.66
C LYS A 148 9.68 -3.69 12.55
N ASN A 149 10.97 -3.69 12.91
CA ASN A 149 12.06 -3.51 11.94
C ASN A 149 11.85 -2.24 11.09
N ILE A 150 11.46 -1.15 11.72
CA ILE A 150 11.18 0.11 11.05
C ILE A 150 12.47 0.64 10.42
N SER A 151 12.47 0.80 9.10
CA SER A 151 13.56 1.40 8.33
C SER A 151 13.19 2.79 7.84
N VAL A 152 14.18 3.61 7.53
CA VAL A 152 13.98 4.93 6.92
C VAL A 152 13.55 4.79 5.45
N ASP A 153 14.00 3.71 4.80
CA ASP A 153 13.72 3.44 3.40
C ASP A 153 12.51 2.52 3.21
N CYS A 154 11.97 2.56 1.99
CA CYS A 154 10.90 1.66 1.57
C CYS A 154 11.45 0.24 1.34
N ASP A 155 10.67 -0.78 1.71
CA ASP A 155 10.98 -2.21 1.44
C ASP A 155 11.18 -2.53 -0.05
N CYS A 156 10.79 -1.63 -0.95
CA CYS A 156 11.01 -1.77 -2.38
C CYS A 156 12.45 -1.40 -2.82
N ASP A 157 13.24 -0.80 -1.94
CA ASP A 157 14.65 -0.51 -2.18
C ASP A 157 15.50 -1.71 -1.73
N ALA A 158 16.17 -2.36 -2.69
CA ALA A 158 17.06 -3.49 -2.42
C ALA A 158 18.32 -3.10 -1.64
N HIS A 159 18.63 -1.82 -1.57
CA HIS A 159 19.79 -1.25 -0.88
C HIS A 159 19.41 -0.36 0.32
N GLY A 160 18.15 -0.45 0.75
CA GLY A 160 17.63 0.32 1.87
C GLY A 160 18.44 0.15 3.15
N ALA A 161 18.45 1.18 3.99
CA ALA A 161 19.15 1.17 5.26
C ALA A 161 18.59 0.09 6.19
N LYS A 162 19.46 -0.49 7.01
CA LYS A 162 19.03 -1.45 8.04
C LYS A 162 18.14 -0.73 9.07
N PRO A 163 17.13 -1.42 9.61
CA PRO A 163 16.32 -0.89 10.71
C PRO A 163 17.19 -0.53 11.90
N THR A 164 16.99 0.67 12.44
CA THR A 164 17.68 1.17 13.66
C THR A 164 16.68 1.56 14.74
N CYS A 165 15.41 1.77 14.35
CA CYS A 165 14.33 2.07 15.27
C CYS A 165 13.93 0.82 16.07
N PRO A 166 13.66 0.91 17.38
CA PRO A 166 13.17 -0.22 18.15
C PRO A 166 11.79 -0.67 17.67
N ASP A 167 11.46 -1.94 17.89
CA ASP A 167 10.13 -2.47 17.61
C ASP A 167 9.10 -1.79 18.54
N LEU A 168 8.05 -1.21 17.97
CA LEU A 168 7.02 -0.48 18.73
C LEU A 168 5.74 -1.28 18.92
N GLY A 169 5.50 -2.29 18.10
CA GLY A 169 4.34 -3.17 18.22
C GLY A 169 3.48 -3.26 16.97
N ILE A 170 2.20 -3.57 17.17
CA ILE A 170 1.21 -3.75 16.10
C ILE A 170 -0.03 -2.94 16.47
N LEU A 171 -0.51 -2.15 15.54
CA LEU A 171 -1.76 -1.40 15.65
C LEU A 171 -2.82 -2.01 14.72
N ALA A 172 -4.07 -1.94 15.13
CA ALA A 172 -5.22 -2.29 14.29
C ALA A 172 -6.34 -1.26 14.45
N SER A 173 -7.03 -0.95 13.35
CA SER A 173 -8.14 0.02 13.34
C SER A 173 -9.05 -0.23 12.14
N THR A 174 -10.28 0.27 12.22
CA THR A 174 -11.19 0.43 11.07
C THR A 174 -11.14 1.85 10.48
N ASP A 175 -10.30 2.72 11.03
CA ASP A 175 -10.07 4.09 10.55
C ASP A 175 -8.62 4.23 10.08
N ILE A 176 -8.46 4.49 8.78
CA ILE A 176 -7.15 4.57 8.13
C ILE A 176 -6.33 5.78 8.60
N LEU A 177 -6.98 6.90 8.90
CA LEU A 177 -6.29 8.10 9.38
C LEU A 177 -5.84 7.92 10.82
N ALA A 178 -6.70 7.34 11.66
CA ALA A 178 -6.38 7.08 13.05
C ALA A 178 -5.19 6.13 13.21
N ILE A 179 -5.12 5.05 12.41
CA ILE A 179 -4.03 4.08 12.52
C ILE A 179 -2.70 4.65 12.02
N ASP A 180 -2.70 5.37 10.88
CA ASP A 180 -1.48 5.96 10.36
C ASP A 180 -0.99 7.09 11.26
N GLN A 181 -1.89 7.93 11.80
CA GLN A 181 -1.53 8.97 12.77
C GLN A 181 -0.94 8.37 14.06
N ALA A 182 -1.57 7.36 14.63
CA ALA A 182 -1.05 6.69 15.82
C ALA A 182 0.32 6.06 15.58
N SER A 183 0.54 5.49 14.39
CA SER A 183 1.85 4.93 14.01
C SER A 183 2.93 6.01 13.96
N ILE A 184 2.63 7.17 13.38
CA ILE A 184 3.54 8.33 13.34
C ILE A 184 3.82 8.83 14.76
N ASP A 185 2.78 9.00 15.58
CA ASP A 185 2.91 9.51 16.94
C ASP A 185 3.81 8.61 17.78
N MET A 186 3.71 7.28 17.64
CA MET A 186 4.59 6.33 18.32
C MET A 186 6.06 6.49 17.90
N VAL A 187 6.34 6.69 16.62
CA VAL A 187 7.71 6.94 16.15
C VAL A 187 8.23 8.28 16.66
N TYR A 188 7.42 9.34 16.59
CA TYR A 188 7.83 10.67 17.08
C TYR A 188 8.00 10.74 18.61
N ALA A 189 7.34 9.86 19.35
CA ALA A 189 7.51 9.77 20.82
C ALA A 189 8.84 9.12 21.23
N LEU A 190 9.58 8.50 20.31
CA LEU A 190 10.88 7.93 20.60
C LEU A 190 11.89 9.02 20.97
N PRO A 191 12.90 8.71 21.82
CA PRO A 191 14.06 9.56 22.02
C PRO A 191 14.80 9.82 20.70
N ASP A 192 15.37 11.00 20.51
CA ASP A 192 16.04 11.39 19.25
C ASP A 192 17.15 10.40 18.82
N LYS A 193 17.85 9.79 19.79
CA LYS A 193 18.87 8.77 19.52
C LYS A 193 18.31 7.47 18.87
N ASP A 194 17.01 7.22 19.00
CA ASP A 194 16.31 6.03 18.52
C ASP A 194 15.48 6.34 17.27
N LYS A 195 15.43 7.61 16.86
CA LYS A 195 14.83 8.05 15.60
C LYS A 195 15.86 7.99 14.47
N HIS A 196 15.38 7.77 13.28
CA HIS A 196 16.16 7.93 12.07
C HIS A 196 15.87 9.31 11.47
N ASP A 197 16.93 10.04 11.07
CA ASP A 197 16.81 11.34 10.38
C ASP A 197 16.23 11.19 8.97
#